data_5731229383e59d2d2307406637c9425c
#
_entry.id   5731229383e59d2d2307406637c9425c
#
_cell.length_a   1.000
_cell.length_b   1.000
_cell.length_c   1.000
_cell.angle_alpha   90.00
_cell.angle_beta   90.00
_cell.angle_gamma   90.00
#
_symmetry.space_group_name_H-M   'P 1'
#
loop_
_entity.id
_entity.type
_entity.pdbx_description
1 polymer ?
#
loop_
_entity_poly.entity_id
_entity_poly.type
_entity_poly.pdbx_seq_one_letter_code
_entity_poly.pdbx_strand_id
1 'polypeptide(L)'
;MQPFTYLLIYLMSTQREIKCKFNTITRTMKTSKIFLGLISIFTVCSLFTSCDNDTNDNVKRYPNAIVTIKPINGGASFNVWVSEKVQGPPSNLTKSPYGNKEVRAIANIKEEKDAKGKTKIYINWMDSIRTKQAIALKNTEMDLKKYGEDRLEIVNGFGTVVEDGYLTLRYSTAMRDLKAKRDINLIVQHSEKEPYKLVLAYNAHGDNKGRFASGFIAFRLSEIDKIAQKNGKKDVTLHLHWKSYQGDKHTFFKYHVRNDSK
;
A
#
# COMPACT_ATOMS: atom_id res chain seq x y z
N MET A 1 -13.78 3.34 18.59
CA MET A 1 -13.00 4.56 18.30
C MET A 1 -12.18 4.34 17.03
N GLN A 2 -12.66 4.82 15.86
CA GLN A 2 -11.82 5.04 14.65
C GLN A 2 -12.65 5.64 13.50
N PRO A 3 -12.86 6.93 13.42
CA PRO A 3 -13.30 7.56 12.17
C PRO A 3 -12.34 8.63 11.61
N PHE A 4 -11.20 8.93 12.26
CA PHE A 4 -10.36 10.07 11.83
C PHE A 4 -9.31 9.74 10.75
N THR A 5 -8.86 8.51 10.64
CA THR A 5 -7.73 8.12 9.78
C THR A 5 -8.07 8.15 8.28
N TYR A 6 -9.30 7.84 7.91
CA TYR A 6 -9.72 7.82 6.50
C TYR A 6 -9.85 9.23 5.88
N LEU A 7 -10.15 10.23 6.69
CA LEU A 7 -10.28 11.62 6.23
C LEU A 7 -8.92 12.24 5.90
N LEU A 8 -7.87 11.86 6.62
CA LEU A 8 -6.52 12.39 6.41
C LEU A 8 -5.90 11.89 5.09
N ILE A 9 -6.14 10.64 4.74
CA ILE A 9 -5.66 10.05 3.47
C ILE A 9 -6.34 10.70 2.27
N TYR A 10 -7.62 11.07 2.40
CA TYR A 10 -8.36 11.77 1.36
C TYR A 10 -7.85 13.20 1.15
N LEU A 11 -7.53 13.94 2.22
CA LEU A 11 -7.00 15.30 2.14
C LEU A 11 -5.59 15.36 1.55
N MET A 12 -4.75 14.35 1.79
CA MET A 12 -3.39 14.31 1.24
C MET A 12 -3.35 13.99 -0.26
N SER A 13 -4.35 13.28 -0.81
CA SER A 13 -4.44 13.01 -2.24
C SER A 13 -4.86 14.25 -3.05
N THR A 14 -5.76 15.06 -2.50
CA THR A 14 -6.27 16.29 -3.14
C THR A 14 -5.23 17.42 -3.18
N GLN A 15 -4.34 17.51 -2.21
CA GLN A 15 -3.29 18.54 -2.19
C GLN A 15 -2.20 18.32 -3.27
N ARG A 16 -1.97 17.09 -3.74
CA ARG A 16 -1.01 16.83 -4.82
C ARG A 16 -1.52 17.19 -6.21
N GLU A 17 -2.81 17.06 -6.46
CA GLU A 17 -3.40 17.47 -7.77
C GLU A 17 -3.42 18.97 -7.98
N ILE A 18 -3.55 19.75 -6.89
CA ILE A 18 -3.56 21.22 -6.97
C ILE A 18 -2.16 21.79 -7.31
N LYS A 19 -1.08 21.15 -6.87
CA LYS A 19 0.29 21.60 -7.19
C LYS A 19 0.73 21.30 -8.62
N CYS A 20 0.17 20.31 -9.29
CA CYS A 20 0.49 20.01 -10.69
C CYS A 20 -0.18 20.94 -11.71
N LYS A 21 -1.27 21.62 -11.35
CA LYS A 21 -2.00 22.53 -12.27
C LYS A 21 -1.48 23.96 -12.31
N PHE A 22 -0.60 24.35 -11.37
CA PHE A 22 -0.08 25.73 -11.31
C PHE A 22 1.19 25.99 -12.13
N ASN A 23 1.84 24.96 -12.68
CA ASN A 23 3.12 25.13 -13.40
C ASN A 23 2.99 25.18 -14.95
N THR A 24 1.79 25.33 -15.52
CA THR A 24 1.63 25.33 -17.00
C THR A 24 1.11 26.66 -17.57
N ILE A 25 1.00 27.72 -16.79
CA ILE A 25 0.54 29.03 -17.30
C ILE A 25 1.59 30.10 -17.05
N THR A 26 2.78 29.96 -17.64
CA THR A 26 3.67 31.09 -17.91
C THR A 26 4.56 30.77 -19.11
N ARG A 27 3.99 30.85 -20.31
CA ARG A 27 4.77 31.05 -21.53
C ARG A 27 3.86 31.62 -22.61
N THR A 28 3.85 32.93 -22.71
CA THR A 28 3.88 33.70 -23.96
C THR A 28 3.48 35.15 -23.68
N MET A 29 4.44 36.05 -23.63
CA MET A 29 4.23 37.42 -24.16
C MET A 29 5.55 37.93 -24.72
N LYS A 30 5.46 38.34 -25.97
CA LYS A 30 6.53 38.86 -26.78
C LYS A 30 6.99 40.26 -26.37
N THR A 31 8.27 40.45 -26.59
CA THR A 31 9.05 41.65 -26.63
C THR A 31 8.36 42.94 -27.12
N SER A 32 8.59 44.06 -26.43
CA SER A 32 8.76 45.36 -27.04
C SER A 32 9.80 46.16 -26.24
N LYS A 33 10.71 46.79 -27.00
CA LYS A 33 11.86 47.57 -26.54
C LYS A 33 11.38 48.94 -26.00
N ILE A 34 12.19 49.51 -25.08
CA ILE A 34 12.69 50.91 -25.11
C ILE A 34 12.74 51.48 -23.66
N PHE A 35 13.84 51.84 -23.23
CA PHE A 35 14.53 53.06 -22.78
C PHE A 35 15.26 52.95 -21.44
N LEU A 36 16.45 53.51 -21.49
CA LEU A 36 17.45 53.75 -20.46
C LEU A 36 16.92 54.54 -19.24
N GLY A 37 17.51 54.27 -18.11
CA GLY A 37 17.53 55.20 -16.99
C GLY A 37 18.02 54.64 -15.68
N LEU A 38 19.30 54.59 -15.47
CA LEU A 38 20.09 54.89 -14.28
C LEU A 38 19.58 54.62 -12.86
N ILE A 39 20.53 54.08 -12.10
CA ILE A 39 20.81 54.27 -10.67
C ILE A 39 20.38 53.11 -9.73
N SER A 40 21.41 52.33 -9.44
CA SER A 40 21.91 51.92 -8.13
C SER A 40 20.99 52.13 -6.94
N ILE A 41 20.46 51.04 -6.38
CA ILE A 41 20.37 50.88 -4.94
C ILE A 41 20.65 49.40 -4.61
N PHE A 42 21.76 49.21 -3.99
CA PHE A 42 22.14 48.02 -3.24
C PHE A 42 21.05 47.75 -2.22
N THR A 43 20.24 46.75 -2.44
CA THR A 43 19.46 46.21 -1.38
C THR A 43 19.84 44.76 -1.23
N VAL A 44 20.52 44.49 -0.15
CA VAL A 44 20.87 43.22 0.44
C VAL A 44 19.59 42.38 0.51
N CYS A 45 19.34 41.56 -0.50
CA CYS A 45 18.50 40.40 -0.34
C CYS A 45 19.31 39.39 0.46
N SER A 46 19.16 39.47 1.75
CA SER A 46 19.54 38.42 2.68
C SER A 46 18.94 37.13 2.17
N LEU A 47 19.81 36.29 1.68
CA LEU A 47 19.62 34.90 1.36
C LEU A 47 19.14 34.20 2.62
N PHE A 48 17.84 34.10 2.82
CA PHE A 48 17.30 33.02 3.62
C PHE A 48 17.38 31.74 2.77
N THR A 49 18.61 31.30 2.52
CA THR A 49 18.85 29.89 2.32
C THR A 49 18.63 29.26 3.68
N SER A 50 17.41 28.91 3.98
CA SER A 50 17.15 27.85 4.91
C SER A 50 17.67 26.56 4.26
N CYS A 51 18.99 26.39 4.28
CA CYS A 51 19.59 25.10 4.22
C CYS A 51 19.26 24.45 5.55
N ASP A 52 18.25 23.62 5.57
CA ASP A 52 18.20 22.51 6.48
C ASP A 52 19.44 21.65 6.16
N ASN A 53 20.55 22.01 6.76
CA ASN A 53 21.73 21.17 6.87
C ASN A 53 21.43 20.05 7.85
N ASP A 54 20.48 19.17 7.51
CA ASP A 54 20.44 17.83 8.05
C ASP A 54 21.58 17.04 7.37
N THR A 55 22.80 17.30 7.86
CA THR A 55 24.02 16.59 7.49
C THR A 55 24.01 15.15 8.05
N ASN A 56 23.02 14.37 7.62
CA ASN A 56 23.00 12.94 7.72
C ASN A 56 22.32 12.37 6.46
N ASP A 57 22.99 12.56 5.32
CA ASP A 57 22.54 12.12 3.98
C ASP A 57 22.38 10.59 3.81
N ASN A 58 22.48 9.81 4.88
CA ASN A 58 22.38 8.35 4.86
C ASN A 58 21.10 7.78 5.47
N VAL A 59 20.19 8.60 6.00
CA VAL A 59 18.94 8.11 6.59
C VAL A 59 17.86 7.99 5.52
N LYS A 60 17.60 6.76 5.08
CA LYS A 60 16.51 6.50 4.15
C LYS A 60 15.16 6.66 4.84
N ARG A 61 14.30 7.47 4.26
CA ARG A 61 12.95 7.77 4.76
C ARG A 61 11.90 7.19 3.83
N TYR A 62 10.89 6.56 4.42
CA TYR A 62 9.76 5.95 3.70
C TYR A 62 8.46 6.54 4.25
N PRO A 63 7.97 7.65 3.67
CA PRO A 63 6.83 8.40 4.23
C PRO A 63 5.52 7.63 4.20
N ASN A 64 5.38 6.67 3.28
CA ASN A 64 4.21 5.81 3.12
C ASN A 64 4.67 4.43 2.65
N ALA A 65 5.23 3.62 3.54
CA ALA A 65 5.63 2.25 3.21
C ALA A 65 4.48 1.27 3.49
N ILE A 66 4.35 0.26 2.65
CA ILE A 66 3.58 -0.94 3.01
C ILE A 66 4.56 -1.89 3.71
N VAL A 67 4.26 -2.25 4.94
CA VAL A 67 5.17 -3.06 5.77
C VAL A 67 4.45 -4.27 6.36
N THR A 68 5.23 -5.30 6.73
CA THR A 68 4.72 -6.38 7.58
C THR A 68 5.27 -6.22 8.99
N ILE A 69 4.39 -6.21 9.96
CA ILE A 69 4.72 -6.25 11.38
C ILE A 69 4.73 -7.71 11.81
N LYS A 70 5.92 -8.22 12.13
CA LYS A 70 6.16 -9.63 12.49
C LYS A 70 6.44 -9.74 13.98
N PRO A 71 5.43 -10.11 14.79
CA PRO A 71 5.63 -10.30 16.23
C PRO A 71 6.61 -11.41 16.55
N ILE A 72 7.33 -11.22 17.64
CA ILE A 72 8.30 -12.18 18.22
C ILE A 72 7.92 -12.35 19.69
N ASN A 73 8.10 -13.56 20.21
CA ASN A 73 7.83 -13.89 21.62
C ASN A 73 6.43 -13.44 22.10
N GLY A 74 5.40 -13.80 21.34
CA GLY A 74 4.01 -13.45 21.68
C GLY A 74 3.70 -11.94 21.59
N GLY A 75 4.49 -11.17 20.84
CA GLY A 75 4.32 -9.72 20.68
C GLY A 75 5.11 -8.89 21.69
N ALA A 76 5.90 -9.52 22.58
CA ALA A 76 6.81 -8.80 23.49
C ALA A 76 7.88 -8.00 22.73
N SER A 77 8.19 -8.40 21.50
CA SER A 77 8.99 -7.68 20.52
C SER A 77 8.44 -7.92 19.12
N PHE A 78 8.98 -7.24 18.11
CA PHE A 78 8.57 -7.45 16.71
C PHE A 78 9.64 -6.98 15.74
N ASN A 79 9.58 -7.49 14.51
CA ASN A 79 10.32 -6.97 13.38
C ASN A 79 9.37 -6.24 12.42
N VAL A 80 9.90 -5.23 11.77
CA VAL A 80 9.26 -4.53 10.64
C VAL A 80 9.94 -5.00 9.37
N TRP A 81 9.20 -5.62 8.49
CA TRP A 81 9.64 -6.00 7.16
C TRP A 81 9.16 -4.94 6.16
N VAL A 82 10.07 -4.32 5.45
CA VAL A 82 9.82 -3.32 4.41
C VAL A 82 10.13 -3.91 3.03
N SER A 83 11.24 -4.64 2.95
CA SER A 83 11.67 -5.38 1.77
C SER A 83 12.68 -6.46 2.20
N GLU A 84 13.10 -7.30 1.28
CA GLU A 84 14.16 -8.30 1.57
C GLU A 84 15.44 -7.68 2.11
N LYS A 85 15.78 -6.46 1.65
CA LYS A 85 16.99 -5.74 2.05
C LYS A 85 16.80 -4.83 3.27
N VAL A 86 15.56 -4.45 3.57
CA VAL A 86 15.24 -3.49 4.62
C VAL A 86 14.24 -4.12 5.59
N GLN A 87 14.76 -4.62 6.69
CA GLN A 87 13.97 -5.19 7.76
C GLN A 87 14.75 -5.15 9.07
N GLY A 88 14.05 -5.10 10.19
CA GLY A 88 14.69 -5.09 11.50
C GLY A 88 13.72 -4.73 12.61
N PRO A 89 14.19 -4.83 13.86
CA PRO A 89 13.40 -4.40 15.00
C PRO A 89 13.23 -2.88 15.02
N PRO A 90 12.13 -2.38 15.58
CA PRO A 90 11.97 -0.95 15.76
C PRO A 90 13.00 -0.37 16.73
N SER A 91 13.41 0.90 16.53
CA SER A 91 14.32 1.59 17.43
C SER A 91 13.59 2.34 18.55
N ASN A 92 12.32 2.69 18.35
CA ASN A 92 11.53 3.49 19.28
C ASN A 92 10.32 2.79 19.89
N LEU A 93 10.10 1.52 19.57
CA LEU A 93 9.04 0.70 20.15
C LEU A 93 9.60 -0.65 20.59
N THR A 94 9.11 -1.20 21.70
CA THR A 94 9.52 -2.51 22.19
C THR A 94 8.50 -3.59 21.91
N LYS A 95 7.21 -3.29 22.14
CA LYS A 95 6.12 -4.25 22.01
C LYS A 95 5.35 -4.01 20.71
N SER A 96 4.88 -5.10 20.10
CA SER A 96 3.98 -5.00 18.95
C SER A 96 2.65 -4.37 19.36
N PRO A 97 2.19 -3.28 18.70
CA PRO A 97 0.88 -2.69 18.99
C PRO A 97 -0.28 -3.59 18.56
N TYR A 98 0.02 -4.66 17.82
CA TYR A 98 -0.96 -5.64 17.33
C TYR A 98 -0.90 -6.99 18.10
N GLY A 99 -0.20 -7.00 19.24
CA GLY A 99 0.01 -8.20 20.05
C GLY A 99 0.79 -9.27 19.30
N ASN A 100 0.30 -10.51 19.33
CA ASN A 100 0.93 -11.65 18.65
C ASN A 100 0.49 -11.84 17.18
N LYS A 101 -0.24 -10.88 16.61
CA LYS A 101 -0.74 -10.99 15.24
C LYS A 101 0.25 -10.39 14.25
N GLU A 102 0.64 -11.17 13.24
CA GLU A 102 1.30 -10.63 12.05
C GLU A 102 0.27 -9.86 11.22
N VAL A 103 0.58 -8.61 10.86
CA VAL A 103 -0.32 -7.76 10.10
C VAL A 103 0.43 -6.99 9.02
N ARG A 104 -0.27 -6.68 7.94
CA ARG A 104 0.18 -5.66 6.99
C ARG A 104 -0.21 -4.28 7.53
N ALA A 105 0.66 -3.32 7.34
CA ALA A 105 0.42 -1.94 7.76
C ALA A 105 0.92 -0.95 6.71
N ILE A 106 0.34 0.25 6.72
CA ILE A 106 0.92 1.43 6.10
C ILE A 106 1.65 2.21 7.18
N ALA A 107 2.87 2.66 6.90
CA ALA A 107 3.70 3.30 7.91
C ALA A 107 4.57 4.43 7.33
N ASN A 108 4.88 5.40 8.19
CA ASN A 108 5.94 6.36 7.95
C ASN A 108 7.14 5.96 8.81
N ILE A 109 8.22 5.58 8.16
CA ILE A 109 9.39 5.01 8.83
C ILE A 109 10.69 5.63 8.32
N LYS A 110 11.75 5.46 9.14
CA LYS A 110 13.13 5.75 8.78
C LYS A 110 13.97 4.49 8.99
N GLU A 111 14.88 4.23 8.06
CA GLU A 111 15.92 3.23 8.25
C GLU A 111 17.04 3.83 9.08
N GLU A 112 17.41 3.18 10.17
CA GLU A 112 18.50 3.56 11.05
C GLU A 112 19.51 2.42 11.16
N LYS A 113 20.73 2.72 11.60
CA LYS A 113 21.73 1.72 11.92
C LYS A 113 22.09 1.82 13.40
N ASP A 114 22.17 0.69 14.08
CA ASP A 114 22.71 0.68 15.43
C ASP A 114 24.26 0.82 15.43
N ALA A 115 24.85 0.91 16.59
CA ALA A 115 26.31 1.04 16.74
C ALA A 115 27.12 -0.11 16.10
N LYS A 116 26.48 -1.25 15.80
CA LYS A 116 27.08 -2.42 15.15
C LYS A 116 26.73 -2.48 13.64
N GLY A 117 26.11 -1.44 13.07
CA GLY A 117 25.70 -1.37 11.68
C GLY A 117 24.44 -2.18 11.33
N LYS A 118 23.73 -2.77 12.30
CA LYS A 118 22.50 -3.51 12.05
C LYS A 118 21.34 -2.56 11.79
N THR A 119 20.48 -2.94 10.84
CA THR A 119 19.28 -2.16 10.51
C THR A 119 18.31 -2.14 11.69
N LYS A 120 17.85 -0.95 12.02
CA LYS A 120 16.75 -0.62 12.90
C LYS A 120 15.74 0.23 12.14
N ILE A 121 14.49 0.16 12.55
CA ILE A 121 13.40 0.91 11.90
C ILE A 121 12.79 1.89 12.91
N TYR A 122 12.95 3.17 12.67
CA TYR A 122 12.23 4.19 13.45
C TYR A 122 10.85 4.38 12.85
N ILE A 123 9.81 4.26 13.69
CA ILE A 123 8.41 4.33 13.27
C ILE A 123 7.84 5.68 13.72
N ASN A 124 7.55 6.57 12.78
CA ASN A 124 6.87 7.83 13.08
C ASN A 124 5.38 7.58 13.36
N TRP A 125 4.74 6.80 12.51
CA TRP A 125 3.37 6.32 12.68
C TRP A 125 3.15 5.05 11.84
N MET A 126 2.16 4.25 12.22
CA MET A 126 1.70 3.11 11.44
C MET A 126 0.23 2.81 11.71
N ASP A 127 -0.47 2.40 10.65
CA ASP A 127 -1.86 1.94 10.69
C ASP A 127 -1.97 0.56 10.07
N SER A 128 -2.70 -0.35 10.75
CA SER A 128 -2.91 -1.68 10.20
C SER A 128 -3.82 -1.67 8.98
N ILE A 129 -3.46 -2.42 7.96
CA ILE A 129 -4.31 -2.74 6.83
C ILE A 129 -5.16 -3.96 7.21
N ARG A 130 -6.48 -3.90 6.95
CA ARG A 130 -7.35 -5.07 7.15
C ARG A 130 -6.78 -6.27 6.39
N THR A 131 -6.35 -7.28 7.14
CA THR A 131 -5.71 -8.47 6.58
C THR A 131 -6.61 -9.69 6.73
N LYS A 132 -6.80 -10.44 5.66
CA LYS A 132 -7.60 -11.68 5.59
C LYS A 132 -6.76 -12.80 5.02
N GLN A 133 -7.18 -14.04 5.24
CA GLN A 133 -6.63 -15.19 4.51
C GLN A 133 -7.29 -15.27 3.12
N ALA A 134 -6.51 -15.63 2.11
CA ALA A 134 -7.08 -16.09 0.86
C ALA A 134 -7.82 -17.41 1.08
N ILE A 135 -8.95 -17.59 0.41
CA ILE A 135 -9.87 -18.70 0.61
C ILE A 135 -9.69 -19.69 -0.54
N ALA A 136 -9.29 -20.93 -0.24
CA ALA A 136 -9.29 -22.00 -1.22
C ALA A 136 -10.70 -22.58 -1.35
N LEU A 137 -11.24 -22.60 -2.56
CA LEU A 137 -12.50 -23.28 -2.87
C LEU A 137 -12.25 -24.70 -3.41
N LYS A 138 -13.02 -25.65 -2.90
CA LYS A 138 -12.98 -27.05 -3.35
C LYS A 138 -13.81 -27.26 -4.62
N ASN A 139 -14.87 -26.46 -4.85
CA ASN A 139 -15.77 -26.51 -6.01
C ASN A 139 -16.05 -25.10 -6.55
N THR A 140 -15.94 -24.93 -7.88
CA THR A 140 -15.45 -23.69 -8.46
C THR A 140 -16.48 -22.62 -8.81
N GLU A 141 -17.73 -22.90 -9.17
CA GLU A 141 -18.61 -21.82 -9.69
C GLU A 141 -19.78 -21.45 -8.77
N MET A 142 -20.43 -22.43 -8.16
CA MET A 142 -21.56 -22.14 -7.26
C MET A 142 -21.14 -21.43 -5.98
N ASP A 143 -19.91 -21.63 -5.56
CA ASP A 143 -19.37 -21.03 -4.32
C ASP A 143 -18.92 -19.58 -4.46
N LEU A 144 -18.61 -19.10 -5.66
CA LEU A 144 -18.19 -17.70 -5.86
C LEU A 144 -19.32 -16.71 -5.58
N LYS A 145 -20.54 -17.02 -5.99
CA LYS A 145 -21.71 -16.14 -5.83
C LYS A 145 -21.98 -15.77 -4.37
N LYS A 146 -21.71 -16.68 -3.42
CA LYS A 146 -21.88 -16.38 -1.98
C LYS A 146 -20.94 -15.30 -1.46
N TYR A 147 -19.79 -15.07 -2.12
CA TYR A 147 -18.83 -14.04 -1.73
C TYR A 147 -19.10 -12.68 -2.36
N GLY A 148 -20.08 -12.61 -3.28
CA GLY A 148 -20.54 -11.39 -3.92
C GLY A 148 -19.91 -11.16 -5.30
N GLU A 149 -20.64 -10.45 -6.13
CA GLU A 149 -20.30 -10.12 -7.50
C GLU A 149 -20.41 -8.62 -7.78
N ASP A 150 -20.40 -7.80 -6.71
CA ASP A 150 -20.40 -6.34 -6.85
C ASP A 150 -19.10 -5.84 -7.47
N ARG A 151 -19.14 -4.62 -7.99
CA ARG A 151 -18.05 -4.01 -8.75
C ARG A 151 -17.13 -3.20 -7.84
N LEU A 152 -15.83 -3.32 -8.06
CA LEU A 152 -14.81 -2.47 -7.49
C LEU A 152 -13.69 -2.22 -8.51
N GLU A 153 -12.89 -1.17 -8.30
CA GLU A 153 -11.67 -0.94 -9.06
C GLU A 153 -10.45 -1.25 -8.21
N ILE A 154 -9.44 -1.87 -8.82
CA ILE A 154 -8.10 -1.93 -8.25
C ILE A 154 -7.36 -0.68 -8.70
N VAL A 155 -6.85 0.07 -7.73
CA VAL A 155 -6.08 1.29 -7.99
C VAL A 155 -4.61 0.91 -8.13
N ASN A 156 -4.08 1.07 -9.33
CA ASN A 156 -2.68 0.77 -9.63
C ASN A 156 -1.71 1.75 -8.93
N GLY A 157 -0.47 1.32 -8.75
CA GLY A 157 0.58 2.09 -8.11
C GLY A 157 0.63 1.87 -6.61
N PHE A 158 0.80 2.93 -5.82
CA PHE A 158 1.00 2.80 -4.38
C PHE A 158 -0.11 2.01 -3.69
N GLY A 159 0.30 0.98 -2.94
CA GLY A 159 -0.58 0.13 -2.14
C GLY A 159 -1.13 -1.09 -2.85
N THR A 160 -0.85 -1.27 -4.16
CA THR A 160 -1.14 -2.52 -4.89
C THR A 160 0.18 -3.23 -5.15
N VAL A 161 0.47 -4.24 -4.33
CA VAL A 161 1.77 -4.94 -4.31
C VAL A 161 1.63 -6.37 -3.82
N VAL A 162 2.49 -7.25 -4.34
CA VAL A 162 2.64 -8.64 -3.88
C VAL A 162 4.03 -8.82 -3.32
N GLU A 163 4.11 -9.06 -2.01
CA GLU A 163 5.37 -9.21 -1.31
C GLU A 163 5.17 -9.88 0.06
N ASP A 164 6.22 -10.51 0.57
CA ASP A 164 6.26 -11.10 1.91
C ASP A 164 5.06 -12.00 2.25
N GLY A 165 4.56 -12.75 1.27
CA GLY A 165 3.42 -13.66 1.45
C GLY A 165 2.04 -13.00 1.42
N TYR A 166 1.96 -11.75 0.97
CA TYR A 166 0.72 -10.99 0.90
C TYR A 166 0.46 -10.40 -0.48
N LEU A 167 -0.79 -10.41 -0.89
CA LEU A 167 -1.33 -9.51 -1.91
C LEU A 167 -2.00 -8.35 -1.17
N THR A 168 -1.41 -7.17 -1.26
CA THR A 168 -2.02 -5.93 -0.75
C THR A 168 -2.61 -5.18 -1.92
N LEU A 169 -3.85 -4.74 -1.78
CA LEU A 169 -4.59 -4.03 -2.81
C LEU A 169 -5.08 -2.68 -2.29
N ARG A 170 -4.85 -1.64 -3.06
CA ARG A 170 -5.62 -0.41 -2.97
C ARG A 170 -6.83 -0.55 -3.89
N TYR A 171 -8.03 -0.46 -3.33
CA TYR A 171 -9.27 -0.57 -4.10
C TYR A 171 -10.09 0.71 -4.01
N SER A 172 -11.00 0.89 -4.97
CA SER A 172 -11.98 1.97 -4.98
C SER A 172 -13.35 1.41 -5.33
N THR A 173 -14.38 1.85 -4.62
CA THR A 173 -15.76 1.43 -4.87
C THR A 173 -16.74 2.55 -4.55
N ALA A 174 -17.91 2.54 -5.20
CA ALA A 174 -19.00 3.45 -4.89
C ALA A 174 -19.66 3.06 -3.58
N MET A 175 -19.96 4.06 -2.73
CA MET A 175 -20.61 3.85 -1.44
C MET A 175 -21.35 5.09 -0.98
N ARG A 176 -22.43 4.91 -0.23
CA ARG A 176 -23.20 5.99 0.43
C ARG A 176 -22.79 6.14 1.87
N ASP A 177 -22.66 5.01 2.58
CA ASP A 177 -22.32 4.98 3.99
C ASP A 177 -20.95 4.33 4.19
N LEU A 178 -19.98 5.09 4.70
CA LEU A 178 -18.64 4.61 5.03
C LEU A 178 -18.63 3.53 6.12
N LYS A 179 -19.69 3.45 6.94
CA LYS A 179 -19.81 2.46 8.01
C LYS A 179 -20.54 1.19 7.59
N ALA A 180 -21.17 1.16 6.40
CA ALA A 180 -21.88 -0.02 5.93
C ALA A 180 -20.93 -1.22 5.82
N LYS A 181 -21.47 -2.40 6.11
CA LYS A 181 -20.74 -3.66 5.98
C LYS A 181 -20.33 -3.88 4.52
N ARG A 182 -19.08 -4.28 4.32
CA ARG A 182 -18.53 -4.66 3.01
C ARG A 182 -17.63 -5.85 3.17
N ASP A 183 -17.81 -6.84 2.32
CA ASP A 183 -16.99 -8.04 2.31
C ASP A 183 -16.19 -8.11 1.01
N ILE A 184 -14.88 -7.99 1.13
CA ILE A 184 -13.92 -8.23 0.05
C ILE A 184 -13.18 -9.52 0.40
N ASN A 185 -13.16 -10.49 -0.50
CA ASN A 185 -12.52 -11.78 -0.32
C ASN A 185 -11.65 -12.11 -1.52
N LEU A 186 -10.50 -12.71 -1.27
CA LEU A 186 -9.63 -13.27 -2.30
C LEU A 186 -9.85 -14.78 -2.33
N ILE A 187 -10.28 -15.27 -3.47
CA ILE A 187 -10.58 -16.69 -3.70
C ILE A 187 -9.46 -17.28 -4.53
N VAL A 188 -8.86 -18.37 -4.04
CA VAL A 188 -7.92 -19.19 -4.81
C VAL A 188 -8.73 -20.19 -5.62
N GLN A 189 -8.79 -19.97 -6.92
CA GLN A 189 -9.52 -20.82 -7.86
C GLN A 189 -8.53 -21.77 -8.56
N HIS A 190 -7.96 -22.69 -7.78
CA HIS A 190 -6.95 -23.61 -8.23
C HIS A 190 -7.51 -24.63 -9.25
N SER A 191 -6.81 -24.76 -10.38
CA SER A 191 -7.02 -25.83 -11.35
C SER A 191 -5.67 -26.32 -11.88
N GLU A 192 -5.63 -27.49 -12.54
CA GLU A 192 -4.39 -27.98 -13.16
C GLU A 192 -3.84 -27.02 -14.23
N LYS A 193 -4.75 -26.37 -14.99
CA LYS A 193 -4.37 -25.42 -16.06
C LYS A 193 -3.98 -24.05 -15.52
N GLU A 194 -4.61 -23.61 -14.43
CA GLU A 194 -4.40 -22.29 -13.83
C GLU A 194 -4.21 -22.43 -12.31
N PRO A 195 -3.06 -22.96 -11.85
CA PRO A 195 -2.84 -23.26 -10.43
C PRO A 195 -2.77 -22.02 -9.54
N TYR A 196 -2.51 -20.85 -10.11
CA TYR A 196 -2.35 -19.58 -9.38
C TYR A 196 -3.40 -18.53 -9.75
N LYS A 197 -4.58 -18.99 -10.19
CA LYS A 197 -5.72 -18.12 -10.46
C LYS A 197 -6.36 -17.64 -9.17
N LEU A 198 -6.59 -16.34 -9.11
CA LEU A 198 -7.23 -15.64 -8.00
C LEU A 198 -8.45 -14.89 -8.49
N VAL A 199 -9.51 -14.88 -7.69
CA VAL A 199 -10.70 -14.06 -7.94
C VAL A 199 -10.95 -13.16 -6.74
N LEU A 200 -10.99 -11.86 -6.99
CA LEU A 200 -11.38 -10.87 -5.97
C LEU A 200 -12.90 -10.73 -6.01
N ALA A 201 -13.56 -11.26 -5.01
CA ALA A 201 -15.00 -11.20 -4.84
C ALA A 201 -15.37 -10.06 -3.88
N TYR A 202 -16.36 -9.26 -4.26
CA TYR A 202 -16.82 -8.12 -3.49
C TYR A 202 -18.34 -8.19 -3.27
N ASN A 203 -18.77 -7.98 -2.03
CA ASN A 203 -20.16 -7.84 -1.64
C ASN A 203 -20.34 -6.52 -0.88
N ALA A 204 -21.03 -5.57 -1.50
CA ALA A 204 -21.35 -4.27 -0.94
C ALA A 204 -22.59 -4.29 -0.03
N HIS A 205 -23.28 -5.45 0.08
CA HIS A 205 -24.53 -5.58 0.82
C HIS A 205 -25.59 -4.53 0.44
N GLY A 206 -25.67 -4.20 -0.88
CA GLY A 206 -26.61 -3.21 -1.42
C GLY A 206 -26.12 -1.75 -1.39
N ASP A 207 -25.00 -1.45 -0.71
CA ASP A 207 -24.39 -0.11 -0.71
C ASP A 207 -23.33 0.03 -1.81
N ASN A 208 -23.77 -0.08 -3.08
CA ASN A 208 -22.93 -0.06 -4.28
C ASN A 208 -23.14 1.19 -5.16
N LYS A 209 -23.74 2.25 -4.60
CA LYS A 209 -24.00 3.54 -5.27
C LYS A 209 -23.47 4.67 -4.40
N GLY A 210 -23.29 5.87 -4.97
CA GLY A 210 -22.88 7.06 -4.24
C GLY A 210 -21.52 7.56 -4.67
N ARG A 211 -20.70 8.03 -3.72
CA ARG A 211 -19.37 8.56 -4.00
C ARG A 211 -18.33 7.43 -4.03
N PHE A 212 -17.33 7.59 -4.87
CA PHE A 212 -16.18 6.68 -4.86
C PHE A 212 -15.31 6.97 -3.65
N ALA A 213 -14.96 5.93 -2.91
CA ALA A 213 -13.98 5.98 -1.84
C ALA A 213 -12.96 4.85 -2.01
N SER A 214 -11.74 5.10 -1.58
CA SER A 214 -10.65 4.15 -1.67
C SER A 214 -10.28 3.59 -0.30
N GLY A 215 -9.83 2.35 -0.27
CA GLY A 215 -9.32 1.69 0.92
C GLY A 215 -8.20 0.73 0.59
N PHE A 216 -7.61 0.16 1.65
CA PHE A 216 -6.60 -0.89 1.53
C PHE A 216 -7.12 -2.19 2.13
N ILE A 217 -6.74 -3.30 1.52
CA ILE A 217 -6.95 -4.65 2.04
C ILE A 217 -5.75 -5.52 1.69
N ALA A 218 -5.38 -6.42 2.58
CA ALA A 218 -4.30 -7.37 2.36
C ALA A 218 -4.82 -8.80 2.50
N PHE A 219 -4.29 -9.69 1.69
CA PHE A 219 -4.61 -11.11 1.72
C PHE A 219 -3.36 -11.93 1.89
N ARG A 220 -3.32 -12.78 2.93
CA ARG A 220 -2.28 -13.77 3.11
C ARG A 220 -2.40 -14.84 2.03
N LEU A 221 -1.30 -15.15 1.37
CA LEU A 221 -1.25 -16.08 0.24
C LEU A 221 -0.83 -17.51 0.63
N SER A 222 -1.07 -17.93 1.88
CA SER A 222 -0.62 -19.23 2.40
C SER A 222 -1.05 -20.43 1.54
N GLU A 223 -2.24 -20.36 0.91
CA GLU A 223 -2.70 -21.43 0.02
C GLU A 223 -1.91 -21.47 -1.28
N ILE A 224 -1.53 -20.31 -1.81
CA ILE A 224 -0.64 -20.21 -2.97
C ILE A 224 0.76 -20.73 -2.61
N ASP A 225 1.28 -20.37 -1.42
CA ASP A 225 2.57 -20.86 -0.93
C ASP A 225 2.60 -22.38 -0.91
N LYS A 226 1.55 -23.03 -0.35
CA LYS A 226 1.42 -24.49 -0.31
C LYS A 226 1.40 -25.12 -1.72
N ILE A 227 0.61 -24.55 -2.64
CA ILE A 227 0.52 -25.05 -4.01
C ILE A 227 1.86 -24.92 -4.72
N ALA A 228 2.52 -23.77 -4.60
CA ALA A 228 3.80 -23.51 -5.23
C ALA A 228 4.91 -24.42 -4.68
N GLN A 229 4.99 -24.58 -3.36
CA GLN A 229 5.94 -25.47 -2.70
C GLN A 229 5.74 -26.93 -3.12
N LYS A 230 4.49 -27.41 -3.16
CA LYS A 230 4.17 -28.74 -3.66
C LYS A 230 4.66 -28.95 -5.10
N ASN A 231 4.62 -27.90 -5.92
CA ASN A 231 5.08 -27.92 -7.31
C ASN A 231 6.57 -27.58 -7.47
N GLY A 232 7.33 -27.45 -6.38
CA GLY A 232 8.76 -27.11 -6.38
C GLY A 232 9.09 -25.71 -6.94
N LYS A 233 8.13 -24.77 -6.90
CA LYS A 233 8.27 -23.42 -7.43
C LYS A 233 8.62 -22.43 -6.33
N LYS A 234 9.65 -21.61 -6.57
CA LYS A 234 10.02 -20.47 -5.71
C LYS A 234 9.39 -19.16 -6.19
N ASP A 235 9.15 -19.07 -7.49
CA ASP A 235 8.53 -17.91 -8.14
C ASP A 235 7.35 -18.38 -8.97
N VAL A 236 6.23 -17.67 -8.84
CA VAL A 236 5.01 -17.95 -9.59
C VAL A 236 4.41 -16.65 -10.13
N THR A 237 3.55 -16.78 -11.12
CA THR A 237 2.75 -15.65 -11.63
C THR A 237 1.31 -15.84 -11.18
N LEU A 238 0.84 -14.94 -10.33
CA LEU A 238 -0.54 -14.89 -9.90
C LEU A 238 -1.40 -14.27 -11.01
N HIS A 239 -2.56 -14.82 -11.27
CA HIS A 239 -3.52 -14.29 -12.23
C HIS A 239 -4.78 -13.86 -11.49
N LEU A 240 -4.90 -12.55 -11.23
CA LEU A 240 -6.01 -11.96 -10.47
C LEU A 240 -7.12 -11.49 -11.40
N HIS A 241 -8.36 -11.92 -11.12
CA HIS A 241 -9.59 -11.52 -11.80
C HIS A 241 -10.52 -10.78 -10.85
N TRP A 242 -11.27 -9.79 -11.37
CA TRP A 242 -12.30 -9.09 -10.59
C TRP A 242 -13.37 -8.46 -11.49
N LYS A 243 -14.54 -8.19 -10.92
CA LYS A 243 -15.59 -7.40 -11.57
C LYS A 243 -15.33 -5.91 -11.37
N SER A 244 -15.08 -5.21 -12.45
CA SER A 244 -14.86 -3.76 -12.49
C SER A 244 -16.13 -3.04 -12.96
N TYR A 245 -16.18 -1.71 -12.79
CA TYR A 245 -17.23 -0.88 -13.36
C TYR A 245 -17.20 -0.85 -14.90
N GLN A 246 -16.10 -1.26 -15.51
CA GLN A 246 -15.90 -1.33 -16.97
C GLN A 246 -15.96 -2.78 -17.51
N GLY A 247 -16.55 -3.71 -16.77
CA GLY A 247 -16.59 -5.13 -17.10
C GLY A 247 -15.57 -5.96 -16.31
N ASP A 248 -15.43 -7.23 -16.69
CA ASP A 248 -14.47 -8.12 -16.04
C ASP A 248 -13.04 -7.73 -16.41
N LYS A 249 -12.19 -7.61 -15.40
CA LYS A 249 -10.77 -7.28 -15.56
C LYS A 249 -9.89 -8.36 -14.96
N HIS A 250 -8.66 -8.38 -15.43
CA HIS A 250 -7.62 -9.24 -14.87
C HIS A 250 -6.26 -8.55 -14.90
N THR A 251 -5.34 -9.04 -14.08
CA THR A 251 -3.93 -8.63 -14.07
C THR A 251 -3.04 -9.73 -13.55
N PHE A 252 -1.74 -9.60 -13.81
CA PHE A 252 -0.74 -10.56 -13.37
C PHE A 252 0.22 -9.94 -12.38
N PHE A 253 0.63 -10.72 -11.37
CA PHE A 253 1.66 -10.33 -10.42
C PHE A 253 2.73 -11.40 -10.36
N LYS A 254 4.00 -11.01 -10.45
CA LYS A 254 5.10 -11.88 -10.08
C LYS A 254 5.13 -12.01 -8.57
N TYR A 255 5.24 -13.21 -8.06
CA TYR A 255 5.25 -13.49 -6.66
C TYR A 255 6.39 -14.44 -6.30
N HIS A 256 7.27 -13.99 -5.41
CA HIS A 256 8.25 -14.84 -4.76
C HIS A 256 7.59 -15.53 -3.55
N VAL A 257 7.55 -16.87 -3.60
CA VAL A 257 6.85 -17.70 -2.62
C VAL A 257 7.49 -17.55 -1.25
N ARG A 258 6.69 -17.21 -0.25
CA ARG A 258 7.19 -17.07 1.10
C ARG A 258 7.47 -18.46 1.69
N ASN A 259 8.71 -18.64 2.14
CA ASN A 259 9.07 -19.77 2.98
C ASN A 259 8.93 -19.33 4.43
N ASP A 260 7.87 -19.76 5.10
CA ASP A 260 7.80 -19.72 6.56
C ASP A 260 8.69 -20.88 7.07
N SER A 261 10.03 -20.69 7.01
CA SER A 261 10.92 -21.58 7.73
C SER A 261 10.55 -21.51 9.21
N LYS A 262 10.17 -22.66 9.74
CA LYS A 262 9.81 -22.89 11.14
C LYS A 262 10.91 -22.50 12.10
#